data_ceeec6e068545887cfa1789b40c3fa47
#
_entry.id   ceeec6e068545887cfa1789b40c3fa47
#
_cell.length_a   1.000
_cell.length_b   1.000
_cell.length_c   1.000
_cell.angle_alpha   90.00
_cell.angle_beta   90.00
_cell.angle_gamma   90.00
#
_symmetry.space_group_name_H-M   'P 1'
#
loop_
_entity.id
_entity.type
_entity.pdbx_description
1 polymer ?
#
loop_
_entity_poly.entity_id
_entity_poly.type
_entity_poly.pdbx_seq_one_letter_code
_entity_poly.pdbx_strand_id
1 'polypeptide(L)'
;GQRLVGEESFRVLFRTFGCKANQYDTERMRQELEALGARTEEATEGAQLCVVNTCTVTNQADADARRFIRRIRRENPGVRVVVAGCSSALKPQVYRRMEGVVGVVEGHDPVEVARSAILGLEGTSAGEPLVQLGARRALDRMDHEPVGGELLNRREGGTRGWLKIQDGCDRRCSFCATRLARGGSRSRTPGEILAEARLLSRSHPELVITGIHIGHYGRDLPEKTTLSRLVAFLLRELPQVRLRLGSVEATEIDDLLLEIIATSDGRLAPHLHMPLQSGSDTVLRRMRRWHTREQYRTRALEIARALPVLGLGADIITGFPGETEEDHALTRGLVEALPFTYLHVFPFSPRDGTVAAELPDPVPQRIAGER
;
A
#
# COMPACT_ATOMS: atom_id res chain seq x y z
N GLY A 1 -24.55 17.36 11.73
CA GLY A 1 -23.20 17.73 12.05
C GLY A 1 -23.13 18.61 13.27
N GLN A 2 -22.72 18.07 14.41
CA GLN A 2 -22.31 18.87 15.57
C GLN A 2 -20.83 19.19 15.42
N ARG A 3 -20.45 20.46 15.41
CA ARG A 3 -19.09 20.91 15.69
C ARG A 3 -18.78 20.51 17.15
N LEU A 4 -17.93 19.53 17.32
CA LEU A 4 -17.59 18.96 18.63
C LEU A 4 -16.34 19.54 19.29
N VAL A 5 -15.72 20.56 18.67
CA VAL A 5 -14.57 21.28 19.29
C VAL A 5 -14.77 22.76 19.05
N GLY A 6 -14.50 23.58 20.07
CA GLY A 6 -14.55 25.05 19.97
C GLY A 6 -13.67 25.58 18.83
N GLU A 7 -13.88 26.82 18.42
CA GLU A 7 -13.35 27.49 17.19
C GLU A 7 -11.82 27.47 16.99
N GLU A 8 -11.04 26.74 17.80
CA GLU A 8 -9.59 26.66 17.63
C GLU A 8 -9.20 25.49 16.71
N SER A 9 -8.63 25.83 15.55
CA SER A 9 -8.00 24.87 14.66
C SER A 9 -6.82 24.20 15.34
N PHE A 10 -6.71 22.86 15.26
CA PHE A 10 -5.58 22.11 15.78
C PHE A 10 -4.61 21.70 14.65
N ARG A 11 -3.34 21.56 14.97
CA ARG A 11 -2.27 21.30 14.01
C ARG A 11 -1.85 19.84 14.02
N VAL A 12 -1.84 19.21 12.85
CA VAL A 12 -1.58 17.77 12.67
C VAL A 12 -0.45 17.53 11.68
N LEU A 13 0.53 16.76 12.11
CA LEU A 13 1.58 16.20 11.26
C LEU A 13 1.17 14.79 10.83
N PHE A 14 1.32 14.48 9.53
CA PHE A 14 1.08 13.15 9.00
C PHE A 14 2.39 12.50 8.58
N ARG A 15 2.59 11.25 8.97
CA ARG A 15 3.72 10.45 8.55
C ARG A 15 3.27 9.09 8.03
N THR A 16 3.59 8.79 6.78
CA THR A 16 3.26 7.53 6.12
C THR A 16 4.49 6.68 5.92
N PHE A 17 4.38 5.41 6.27
CA PHE A 17 5.36 4.37 5.95
C PHE A 17 4.72 3.39 4.98
N GLY A 18 5.48 2.94 3.96
CA GLY A 18 5.07 1.87 3.06
C GLY A 18 4.61 2.31 1.67
N CYS A 19 3.61 1.60 1.17
CA CYS A 19 3.21 1.61 -0.24
C CYS A 19 2.24 2.76 -0.61
N LYS A 20 1.91 2.85 -1.91
CA LYS A 20 0.95 3.85 -2.41
C LYS A 20 -0.45 3.70 -1.83
N ALA A 21 -0.87 2.46 -1.50
CA ALA A 21 -2.14 2.24 -0.82
C ALA A 21 -2.14 2.90 0.57
N ASN A 22 -1.06 2.75 1.35
CA ASN A 22 -0.92 3.46 2.63
C ASN A 22 -0.91 4.98 2.45
N GLN A 23 -0.30 5.49 1.38
CA GLN A 23 -0.31 6.94 1.09
C GLN A 23 -1.73 7.43 0.79
N TYR A 24 -2.49 6.68 0.00
CA TYR A 24 -3.91 6.97 -0.22
C TYR A 24 -4.69 6.98 1.10
N ASP A 25 -4.50 5.98 1.94
CA ASP A 25 -5.18 5.88 3.24
C ASP A 25 -4.85 7.09 4.13
N THR A 26 -3.60 7.57 4.12
CA THR A 26 -3.20 8.78 4.85
C THR A 26 -3.92 10.02 4.32
N GLU A 27 -4.07 10.19 3.01
CA GLU A 27 -4.81 11.32 2.45
C GLU A 27 -6.30 11.30 2.87
N ARG A 28 -6.88 10.11 3.01
CA ARG A 28 -8.23 9.95 3.55
C ARG A 28 -8.30 10.38 5.03
N MET A 29 -7.33 9.95 5.83
CA MET A 29 -7.22 10.36 7.24
C MET A 29 -7.05 11.87 7.36
N ARG A 30 -6.24 12.48 6.50
CA ARG A 30 -6.05 13.93 6.43
C ARG A 30 -7.35 14.65 6.13
N GLN A 31 -8.07 14.22 5.10
CA GLN A 31 -9.33 14.84 4.67
C GLN A 31 -10.37 14.79 5.80
N GLU A 32 -10.50 13.67 6.51
CA GLU A 32 -11.40 13.55 7.67
C GLU A 32 -11.04 14.51 8.80
N LEU A 33 -9.75 14.61 9.13
CA LEU A 33 -9.29 15.52 10.18
C LEU A 33 -9.44 16.98 9.78
N GLU A 34 -9.16 17.35 8.52
CA GLU A 34 -9.37 18.70 8.00
C GLU A 34 -10.85 19.12 8.04
N ALA A 35 -11.77 18.20 7.77
CA ALA A 35 -13.21 18.41 7.91
C ALA A 35 -13.62 18.72 9.35
N LEU A 36 -12.83 18.29 10.34
CA LEU A 36 -13.00 18.58 11.76
C LEU A 36 -12.22 19.81 12.26
N GLY A 37 -11.55 20.55 11.35
CA GLY A 37 -10.82 21.78 11.65
C GLY A 37 -9.31 21.61 11.82
N ALA A 38 -8.75 20.44 11.49
CA ALA A 38 -7.30 20.25 11.50
C ALA A 38 -6.62 21.12 10.44
N ARG A 39 -5.41 21.57 10.76
CA ARG A 39 -4.47 22.14 9.81
C ARG A 39 -3.25 21.25 9.70
N THR A 40 -2.86 20.91 8.47
CA THR A 40 -1.67 20.10 8.24
C THR A 40 -0.41 20.92 8.52
N GLU A 41 0.50 20.33 9.29
CA GLU A 41 1.84 20.83 9.59
C GLU A 41 2.90 19.98 8.90
N GLU A 42 4.00 20.63 8.49
CA GLU A 42 5.16 19.94 7.93
C GLU A 42 6.28 19.73 8.97
N ALA A 43 6.32 20.58 9.99
CA ALA A 43 7.31 20.56 11.04
C ALA A 43 6.80 19.95 12.35
N THR A 44 7.66 19.24 13.05
CA THR A 44 7.31 18.57 14.31
C THR A 44 6.98 19.56 15.43
N GLU A 45 7.70 20.68 15.48
CA GLU A 45 7.60 21.66 16.58
C GLU A 45 6.22 22.32 16.65
N GLY A 46 5.57 22.49 15.50
CA GLY A 46 4.24 23.09 15.41
C GLY A 46 3.08 22.15 15.69
N ALA A 47 3.31 20.85 15.64
CA ALA A 47 2.25 19.86 15.69
C ALA A 47 1.74 19.60 17.12
N GLN A 48 0.43 19.60 17.29
CA GLN A 48 -0.25 19.17 18.51
C GLN A 48 -0.55 17.67 18.48
N LEU A 49 -0.75 17.15 17.27
CA LEU A 49 -1.03 15.75 16.98
C LEU A 49 -0.14 15.26 15.83
N CYS A 50 0.28 14.01 15.90
CA CYS A 50 0.90 13.31 14.78
C CYS A 50 0.12 12.04 14.47
N VAL A 51 -0.30 11.87 13.23
CA VAL A 51 -0.89 10.62 12.72
C VAL A 51 0.20 9.85 11.99
N VAL A 52 0.49 8.64 12.47
CA VAL A 52 1.49 7.74 11.90
C VAL A 52 0.79 6.56 11.25
N ASN A 53 0.82 6.49 9.92
CA ASN A 53 0.31 5.35 9.16
C ASN A 53 1.44 4.36 8.93
N THR A 54 1.34 3.19 9.55
CA THR A 54 2.40 2.19 9.64
C THR A 54 2.34 1.17 8.53
N CYS A 55 3.49 0.56 8.25
CA CYS A 55 3.66 -0.48 7.23
C CYS A 55 4.19 -1.77 7.83
N THR A 56 3.86 -2.89 7.20
CA THR A 56 4.40 -4.22 7.53
C THR A 56 5.10 -4.88 6.34
N VAL A 57 5.39 -4.14 5.27
CA VAL A 57 6.10 -4.68 4.09
C VAL A 57 7.55 -5.05 4.41
N THR A 58 8.25 -4.32 5.27
CA THR A 58 9.58 -4.68 5.79
C THR A 58 9.67 -4.52 7.31
N ASN A 59 10.43 -5.37 8.02
CA ASN A 59 10.72 -5.15 9.45
C ASN A 59 11.39 -3.80 9.65
N GLN A 60 12.14 -3.33 8.65
CA GLN A 60 12.73 -2.00 8.66
C GLN A 60 11.66 -0.91 8.72
N ALA A 61 10.60 -0.98 7.90
CA ALA A 61 9.51 0.00 7.92
C ALA A 61 8.79 0.03 9.28
N ASP A 62 8.61 -1.13 9.89
CA ASP A 62 8.03 -1.26 11.23
C ASP A 62 8.95 -0.64 12.31
N ALA A 63 10.26 -0.91 12.22
CA ALA A 63 11.26 -0.30 13.11
C ALA A 63 11.37 1.21 12.91
N ASP A 64 11.27 1.69 11.66
CA ASP A 64 11.34 3.10 11.32
C ASP A 64 10.15 3.87 11.89
N ALA A 65 8.95 3.30 11.85
CA ALA A 65 7.78 3.91 12.46
C ALA A 65 7.98 4.12 13.97
N ARG A 66 8.49 3.11 14.68
CA ARG A 66 8.78 3.21 16.12
C ARG A 66 9.91 4.21 16.43
N ARG A 67 10.97 4.23 15.62
CA ARG A 67 12.05 5.22 15.76
C ARG A 67 11.54 6.63 15.52
N PHE A 68 10.70 6.81 14.52
CA PHE A 68 10.08 8.10 14.24
C PHE A 68 9.25 8.59 15.43
N ILE A 69 8.36 7.76 16.01
CA ILE A 69 7.54 8.13 17.17
C ILE A 69 8.43 8.58 18.34
N ARG A 70 9.50 7.82 18.65
CA ARG A 70 10.42 8.20 19.74
C ARG A 70 11.14 9.51 19.43
N ARG A 71 11.52 9.75 18.18
CA ARG A 71 12.19 10.98 17.77
C ARG A 71 11.29 12.19 17.94
N ILE A 72 10.08 12.18 17.38
CA ILE A 72 9.16 13.33 17.46
C ILE A 72 8.79 13.65 18.91
N ARG A 73 8.68 12.65 19.75
CA ARG A 73 8.43 12.86 21.19
C ARG A 73 9.58 13.54 21.91
N ARG A 74 10.83 13.33 21.49
CA ARG A 74 11.99 14.08 22.02
C ARG A 74 12.05 15.51 21.49
N GLU A 75 11.72 15.72 20.22
CA GLU A 75 11.70 17.03 19.57
C GLU A 75 10.51 17.89 20.06
N ASN A 76 9.37 17.27 20.29
CA ASN A 76 8.15 17.91 20.80
C ASN A 76 7.49 17.03 21.88
N PRO A 77 7.85 17.19 23.16
CA PRO A 77 7.29 16.40 24.26
C PRO A 77 5.78 16.54 24.43
N GLY A 78 5.19 17.62 23.93
CA GLY A 78 3.74 17.88 23.97
C GLY A 78 2.95 17.18 22.86
N VAL A 79 3.61 16.68 21.80
CA VAL A 79 2.91 16.08 20.69
C VAL A 79 2.22 14.77 21.09
N ARG A 80 0.98 14.61 20.70
CA ARG A 80 0.20 13.38 20.86
C ARG A 80 0.25 12.57 19.58
N VAL A 81 0.26 11.25 19.68
CA VAL A 81 0.43 10.37 18.54
C VAL A 81 -0.74 9.41 18.41
N VAL A 82 -1.33 9.37 17.22
CA VAL A 82 -2.28 8.33 16.81
C VAL A 82 -1.61 7.45 15.78
N VAL A 83 -1.63 6.14 16.00
CA VAL A 83 -1.01 5.15 15.13
C VAL A 83 -2.11 4.36 14.42
N ALA A 84 -1.96 4.21 13.11
CA ALA A 84 -2.84 3.42 12.26
C ALA A 84 -2.00 2.57 11.28
N GLY A 85 -2.62 1.76 10.45
CA GLY A 85 -1.98 1.07 9.35
C GLY A 85 -1.77 -0.43 9.57
N CYS A 86 -0.95 -1.02 8.71
CA CYS A 86 -0.75 -2.47 8.69
C CYS A 86 -0.02 -3.00 9.92
N SER A 87 1.01 -2.29 10.40
CA SER A 87 1.75 -2.75 11.58
C SER A 87 0.93 -2.61 12.86
N SER A 88 0.16 -1.52 13.00
CA SER A 88 -0.74 -1.35 14.15
C SER A 88 -1.88 -2.38 14.16
N ALA A 89 -2.33 -2.83 12.99
CA ALA A 89 -3.31 -3.91 12.87
C ALA A 89 -2.77 -5.25 13.39
N LEU A 90 -1.51 -5.56 13.13
CA LEU A 90 -0.88 -6.82 13.53
C LEU A 90 -0.29 -6.80 14.93
N LYS A 91 0.23 -5.66 15.37
CA LYS A 91 0.97 -5.51 16.63
C LYS A 91 0.49 -4.30 17.45
N PRO A 92 -0.81 -4.16 17.73
CA PRO A 92 -1.33 -2.97 18.40
C PRO A 92 -0.71 -2.73 19.78
N GLN A 93 -0.39 -3.79 20.50
CA GLN A 93 0.18 -3.70 21.84
C GLN A 93 1.57 -3.07 21.89
N VAL A 94 2.34 -3.18 20.80
CA VAL A 94 3.67 -2.55 20.70
C VAL A 94 3.52 -1.03 20.73
N TYR A 95 2.55 -0.50 19.99
CA TYR A 95 2.29 0.93 19.90
C TYR A 95 1.58 1.50 21.13
N ARG A 96 0.63 0.75 21.73
CA ARG A 96 -0.08 1.16 22.95
C ARG A 96 0.85 1.40 24.14
N ARG A 97 2.01 0.73 24.16
CA ARG A 97 3.02 0.88 25.23
C ARG A 97 3.98 2.04 25.01
N MET A 98 3.91 2.72 23.86
CA MET A 98 4.81 3.82 23.55
C MET A 98 4.32 5.12 24.19
N GLU A 99 5.25 5.84 24.82
CA GLU A 99 4.96 7.14 25.41
C GLU A 99 4.44 8.13 24.35
N GLY A 100 3.38 8.87 24.72
CA GLY A 100 2.75 9.86 23.86
C GLY A 100 1.78 9.30 22.82
N VAL A 101 1.66 7.99 22.70
CA VAL A 101 0.63 7.36 21.86
C VAL A 101 -0.69 7.41 22.61
N VAL A 102 -1.63 8.18 22.10
CA VAL A 102 -2.97 8.40 22.69
C VAL A 102 -4.06 7.58 22.02
N GLY A 103 -3.78 7.03 20.83
CA GLY A 103 -4.71 6.18 20.11
C GLY A 103 -3.99 5.20 19.19
N VAL A 104 -4.52 3.98 19.10
CA VAL A 104 -4.04 2.94 18.16
C VAL A 104 -5.25 2.39 17.42
N VAL A 105 -5.29 2.65 16.10
CA VAL A 105 -6.29 2.11 15.20
C VAL A 105 -5.74 0.82 14.59
N GLU A 106 -6.48 -0.27 14.72
CA GLU A 106 -6.09 -1.58 14.21
C GLU A 106 -6.53 -1.71 12.75
N GLY A 107 -6.06 -0.81 11.88
CA GLY A 107 -6.43 -0.73 10.46
C GLY A 107 -6.23 0.66 9.88
N HIS A 108 -7.01 0.97 8.85
CA HIS A 108 -6.84 2.15 8.01
C HIS A 108 -8.09 3.04 7.95
N ASP A 109 -9.11 2.77 8.77
CA ASP A 109 -10.36 3.51 8.75
C ASP A 109 -10.13 4.99 9.13
N PRO A 110 -10.36 5.94 8.20
CA PRO A 110 -10.10 7.36 8.45
C PRO A 110 -11.01 7.94 9.54
N VAL A 111 -12.23 7.43 9.68
CA VAL A 111 -13.18 7.88 10.72
C VAL A 111 -12.73 7.46 12.10
N GLU A 112 -12.24 6.23 12.25
CA GLU A 112 -11.66 5.75 13.50
C GLU A 112 -10.38 6.52 13.89
N VAL A 113 -9.55 6.87 12.90
CA VAL A 113 -8.36 7.72 13.14
C VAL A 113 -8.78 9.10 13.61
N ALA A 114 -9.73 9.74 12.92
CA ALA A 114 -10.23 11.06 13.30
C ALA A 114 -10.83 11.05 14.70
N ARG A 115 -11.63 10.04 15.03
CA ARG A 115 -12.20 9.85 16.36
C ARG A 115 -11.12 9.70 17.44
N SER A 116 -10.12 8.83 17.20
CA SER A 116 -9.01 8.63 18.13
C SER A 116 -8.20 9.91 18.34
N ALA A 117 -8.04 10.71 17.29
CA ALA A 117 -7.34 11.98 17.34
C ALA A 117 -8.06 12.99 18.22
N ILE A 118 -9.35 13.20 18.03
CA ILE A 118 -10.17 14.14 18.83
C ILE A 118 -10.17 13.75 20.31
N LEU A 119 -10.47 12.50 20.62
CA LEU A 119 -10.45 11.99 22.00
C LEU A 119 -9.05 12.15 22.63
N GLY A 120 -7.99 11.90 21.86
CA GLY A 120 -6.63 12.12 22.31
C GLY A 120 -6.31 13.59 22.61
N LEU A 121 -6.85 14.54 21.85
CA LEU A 121 -6.67 15.98 22.08
C LEU A 121 -7.47 16.50 23.28
N GLU A 122 -8.66 15.97 23.54
CA GLU A 122 -9.53 16.39 24.65
C GLU A 122 -9.02 15.98 26.04
N GLY A 123 -7.93 15.22 26.10
CA GLY A 123 -7.23 14.96 27.37
C GLY A 123 -7.90 13.94 28.28
N THR A 124 -8.59 12.95 27.76
CA THR A 124 -8.88 11.74 28.53
C THR A 124 -7.56 11.16 28.98
N SER A 125 -7.35 11.18 30.29
CA SER A 125 -6.10 10.97 31.00
C SER A 125 -5.30 9.79 30.47
N ALA A 126 -4.00 10.00 30.31
CA ALA A 126 -3.00 8.98 30.10
C ALA A 126 -3.10 7.88 31.19
N GLY A 127 -3.89 6.87 30.97
CA GLY A 127 -4.08 5.79 31.94
C GLY A 127 -4.83 4.59 31.40
N GLU A 128 -5.74 4.81 30.47
CA GLU A 128 -6.41 3.70 29.80
C GLU A 128 -6.35 3.89 28.28
N PRO A 129 -5.91 2.87 27.53
CA PRO A 129 -6.01 2.91 26.08
C PRO A 129 -7.49 3.04 25.73
N LEU A 130 -7.82 4.10 25.00
CA LEU A 130 -9.18 4.32 24.52
C LEU A 130 -9.71 3.06 23.85
N VAL A 131 -10.57 2.45 24.62
CA VAL A 131 -11.63 1.52 24.32
C VAL A 131 -11.41 0.62 23.10
N GLN A 132 -11.22 -0.64 23.42
CA GLN A 132 -11.72 -1.76 22.64
C GLN A 132 -13.19 -1.55 22.28
N LEU A 133 -13.47 -0.89 21.18
CA LEU A 133 -14.76 -1.03 20.54
C LEU A 133 -14.77 -2.39 19.85
N GLY A 134 -15.30 -3.38 20.57
CA GLY A 134 -15.62 -4.71 20.09
C GLY A 134 -14.41 -5.51 19.60
N ALA A 135 -13.91 -6.41 20.44
CA ALA A 135 -12.95 -7.42 20.05
C ALA A 135 -13.55 -8.42 19.02
N ARG A 136 -13.79 -7.97 17.80
CA ARG A 136 -13.84 -8.89 16.67
C ARG A 136 -12.41 -9.30 16.36
N ARG A 137 -12.19 -10.58 16.03
CA ARG A 137 -10.88 -11.07 15.60
C ARG A 137 -10.36 -10.16 14.49
N ALA A 138 -9.07 -9.80 14.50
CA ALA A 138 -8.48 -8.84 13.57
C ALA A 138 -8.77 -9.19 12.09
N LEU A 139 -8.83 -10.47 11.76
CA LEU A 139 -9.18 -10.98 10.42
C LEU A 139 -10.62 -10.62 10.01
N ASP A 140 -11.60 -10.78 10.92
CA ASP A 140 -13.01 -10.48 10.60
C ASP A 140 -13.23 -8.98 10.41
N ARG A 141 -12.42 -8.17 11.09
CA ARG A 141 -12.51 -6.71 11.02
C ARG A 141 -11.96 -6.18 9.69
N MET A 142 -10.83 -6.74 9.23
CA MET A 142 -10.16 -6.35 7.99
C MET A 142 -10.99 -6.69 6.75
N ASP A 143 -11.70 -7.83 6.75
CA ASP A 143 -12.56 -8.24 5.65
C ASP A 143 -13.80 -7.32 5.48
N HIS A 144 -14.14 -6.54 6.51
CA HIS A 144 -15.28 -5.60 6.50
C HIS A 144 -14.85 -4.13 6.53
N GLU A 145 -13.56 -3.84 6.56
CA GLU A 145 -13.09 -2.46 6.52
C GLU A 145 -13.49 -1.83 5.18
N PRO A 146 -14.13 -0.64 5.17
CA PRO A 146 -14.63 -0.05 3.93
C PRO A 146 -13.48 0.29 2.98
N VAL A 147 -13.63 -0.11 1.72
CA VAL A 147 -12.69 0.22 0.65
C VAL A 147 -13.11 1.56 0.05
N GLY A 148 -12.57 2.62 0.56
CA GLY A 148 -12.89 3.95 0.10
C GLY A 148 -13.77 4.71 1.10
N GLY A 149 -15.07 4.52 1.16
CA GLY A 149 -15.96 5.34 1.96
C GLY A 149 -16.12 6.74 1.37
N GLU A 150 -15.86 7.80 2.11
CA GLU A 150 -15.91 9.17 1.61
C GLU A 150 -14.86 9.40 0.50
N LEU A 151 -15.25 10.10 -0.58
CA LEU A 151 -14.39 10.26 -1.76
C LEU A 151 -13.23 11.20 -1.48
N LEU A 152 -12.02 10.78 -1.87
CA LEU A 152 -10.84 11.62 -1.82
C LEU A 152 -10.92 12.72 -2.89
N ASN A 153 -10.76 13.98 -2.50
CA ASN A 153 -10.86 15.10 -3.43
C ASN A 153 -9.51 15.61 -3.94
N ARG A 154 -8.42 15.40 -3.20
CA ARG A 154 -7.06 15.73 -3.63
C ARG A 154 -6.01 14.96 -2.83
N ARG A 155 -4.78 14.92 -3.37
CA ARG A 155 -3.57 14.52 -2.65
C ARG A 155 -2.76 15.76 -2.30
N GLU A 156 -2.35 15.90 -1.06
CA GLU A 156 -1.50 16.99 -0.64
C GLU A 156 -0.07 16.85 -1.20
N GLY A 157 0.49 17.95 -1.69
CA GLY A 157 1.90 18.03 -2.11
C GLY A 157 2.31 17.20 -3.32
N GLY A 158 1.37 16.65 -4.10
CA GLY A 158 1.69 15.77 -5.22
C GLY A 158 1.05 16.17 -6.54
N THR A 159 1.80 16.11 -7.65
CA THR A 159 1.26 16.30 -9.01
C THR A 159 0.33 15.16 -9.41
N ARG A 160 0.66 13.92 -9.01
CA ARG A 160 -0.15 12.72 -9.25
C ARG A 160 -1.13 12.48 -8.13
N GLY A 161 -2.40 12.20 -8.46
CA GLY A 161 -3.40 11.72 -7.53
C GLY A 161 -3.31 10.20 -7.34
N TRP A 162 -3.62 9.73 -6.14
CA TRP A 162 -3.77 8.30 -5.87
C TRP A 162 -5.24 7.89 -6.00
N LEU A 163 -5.51 6.91 -6.86
CA LEU A 163 -6.86 6.36 -7.07
C LEU A 163 -6.86 4.89 -6.64
N LYS A 164 -7.27 4.62 -5.42
CA LYS A 164 -7.35 3.25 -4.91
C LYS A 164 -8.62 2.58 -5.42
N ILE A 165 -8.47 1.46 -6.13
CA ILE A 165 -9.58 0.74 -6.74
C ILE A 165 -9.94 -0.54 -5.99
N GLN A 166 -9.03 -1.02 -5.13
CA GLN A 166 -9.14 -2.32 -4.50
C GLN A 166 -8.28 -2.35 -3.23
N ASP A 167 -8.65 -3.14 -2.22
CA ASP A 167 -7.86 -3.41 -1.03
C ASP A 167 -7.82 -4.91 -0.72
N GLY A 168 -6.88 -5.32 0.13
CA GLY A 168 -6.69 -6.72 0.48
C GLY A 168 -6.14 -7.59 -0.65
N CYS A 169 -5.90 -8.87 -0.36
CA CYS A 169 -5.33 -9.82 -1.33
C CYS A 169 -5.73 -11.26 -0.97
N ASP A 170 -6.16 -12.03 -1.97
CA ASP A 170 -6.51 -13.45 -1.79
C ASP A 170 -5.30 -14.39 -1.94
N ARG A 171 -4.19 -13.88 -2.48
CA ARG A 171 -2.95 -14.66 -2.62
C ARG A 171 -2.30 -14.91 -1.26
N ARG A 172 -1.60 -16.03 -1.17
CA ARG A 172 -0.97 -16.52 0.08
C ARG A 172 0.53 -16.67 -0.10
N CYS A 173 1.19 -15.65 -0.64
CA CYS A 173 2.65 -15.65 -0.73
C CYS A 173 3.26 -15.88 0.65
N SER A 174 4.23 -16.78 0.75
CA SER A 174 4.75 -17.25 2.05
C SER A 174 5.47 -16.17 2.85
N PHE A 175 5.94 -15.11 2.19
CA PHE A 175 6.69 -14.00 2.79
C PHE A 175 5.82 -12.78 3.13
N CYS A 176 4.56 -12.74 2.67
CA CYS A 176 3.76 -11.52 2.68
C CYS A 176 2.81 -11.46 3.89
N ALA A 177 2.94 -10.41 4.67
CA ALA A 177 2.04 -10.12 5.79
C ALA A 177 0.82 -9.27 5.40
N THR A 178 0.72 -8.83 4.14
CA THR A 178 -0.34 -7.91 3.71
C THR A 178 -1.74 -8.49 3.90
N ARG A 179 -1.94 -9.78 3.57
CA ARG A 179 -3.22 -10.44 3.80
C ARG A 179 -3.59 -10.47 5.28
N LEU A 180 -2.62 -10.69 6.16
CA LEU A 180 -2.84 -10.67 7.61
C LEU A 180 -3.26 -9.29 8.11
N ALA A 181 -2.74 -8.24 7.47
CA ALA A 181 -2.99 -6.86 7.86
C ALA A 181 -4.21 -6.23 7.18
N ARG A 182 -4.58 -6.68 5.97
CA ARG A 182 -5.61 -6.05 5.14
C ARG A 182 -6.77 -6.98 4.74
N GLY A 183 -6.69 -8.26 5.07
CA GLY A 183 -7.73 -9.24 4.74
C GLY A 183 -7.77 -9.64 3.27
N GLY A 184 -8.92 -10.20 2.86
CA GLY A 184 -9.21 -10.63 1.49
C GLY A 184 -9.39 -9.48 0.50
N SER A 185 -9.39 -9.80 -0.79
CA SER A 185 -9.56 -8.81 -1.86
C SER A 185 -10.96 -8.20 -1.86
N ARG A 186 -11.02 -6.88 -1.90
CA ARG A 186 -12.26 -6.09 -1.96
C ARG A 186 -12.11 -5.01 -3.00
N SER A 187 -13.00 -5.00 -4.00
CA SER A 187 -13.03 -4.02 -5.08
C SER A 187 -14.06 -2.92 -4.81
N ARG A 188 -13.70 -1.70 -5.19
CA ARG A 188 -14.68 -0.61 -5.28
C ARG A 188 -15.46 -0.73 -6.59
N THR A 189 -16.67 -0.22 -6.62
CA THR A 189 -17.47 -0.21 -7.85
C THR A 189 -16.89 0.77 -8.88
N PRO A 190 -17.07 0.51 -10.19
CA PRO A 190 -16.62 1.45 -11.23
C PRO A 190 -17.20 2.87 -11.06
N GLY A 191 -18.44 2.97 -10.60
CA GLY A 191 -19.12 4.25 -10.37
C GLY A 191 -18.46 5.07 -9.25
N GLU A 192 -18.14 4.44 -8.12
CA GLU A 192 -17.41 5.09 -7.01
C GLU A 192 -16.02 5.54 -7.42
N ILE A 193 -15.30 4.68 -8.17
CA ILE A 193 -13.96 5.00 -8.68
C ILE A 193 -14.02 6.19 -9.64
N LEU A 194 -14.99 6.21 -10.56
CA LEU A 194 -15.17 7.33 -11.48
C LEU A 194 -15.49 8.63 -10.75
N ALA A 195 -16.38 8.59 -9.76
CA ALA A 195 -16.74 9.77 -8.98
C ALA A 195 -15.52 10.36 -8.27
N GLU A 196 -14.70 9.54 -7.63
CA GLU A 196 -13.46 9.98 -7.00
C GLU A 196 -12.42 10.48 -8.02
N ALA A 197 -12.26 9.78 -9.13
CA ALA A 197 -11.37 10.19 -10.21
C ALA A 197 -11.74 11.58 -10.78
N ARG A 198 -13.02 11.89 -10.90
CA ARG A 198 -13.50 13.22 -11.29
C ARG A 198 -13.10 14.30 -10.30
N LEU A 199 -13.19 14.02 -9.00
CA LEU A 199 -12.74 14.97 -7.96
C LEU A 199 -11.23 15.19 -8.03
N LEU A 200 -10.45 14.11 -8.04
CA LEU A 200 -8.99 14.13 -8.09
C LEU A 200 -8.46 14.83 -9.35
N SER A 201 -9.12 14.64 -10.49
CA SER A 201 -8.70 15.23 -11.78
C SER A 201 -8.77 16.76 -11.83
N ARG A 202 -9.47 17.38 -10.89
CA ARG A 202 -9.51 18.84 -10.75
C ARG A 202 -8.15 19.42 -10.33
N SER A 203 -7.36 18.65 -9.61
CA SER A 203 -6.06 19.07 -9.06
C SER A 203 -4.88 18.23 -9.58
N HIS A 204 -5.15 17.09 -10.23
CA HIS A 204 -4.13 16.14 -10.65
C HIS A 204 -4.32 15.74 -12.11
N PRO A 205 -3.36 16.07 -13.00
CA PRO A 205 -3.43 15.69 -14.41
C PRO A 205 -3.17 14.19 -14.67
N GLU A 206 -2.52 13.51 -13.73
CA GLU A 206 -2.27 12.07 -13.77
C GLU A 206 -2.79 11.40 -12.50
N LEU A 207 -3.53 10.29 -12.66
CA LEU A 207 -4.00 9.45 -11.57
C LEU A 207 -3.29 8.10 -11.62
N VAL A 208 -2.74 7.70 -10.48
CA VAL A 208 -2.13 6.37 -10.31
C VAL A 208 -3.17 5.42 -9.75
N ILE A 209 -3.56 4.44 -10.56
CA ILE A 209 -4.44 3.35 -10.16
C ILE A 209 -3.66 2.46 -9.18
N THR A 210 -4.11 2.38 -7.94
CA THR A 210 -3.45 1.67 -6.87
C THR A 210 -4.39 0.73 -6.13
N GLY A 211 -3.82 -0.14 -5.37
CA GLY A 211 -4.44 -1.16 -4.54
C GLY A 211 -3.38 -2.12 -4.03
N ILE A 212 -3.80 -3.21 -3.47
CA ILE A 212 -2.91 -4.27 -2.99
C ILE A 212 -2.67 -5.31 -4.08
N HIS A 213 -3.71 -5.69 -4.80
CA HIS A 213 -3.64 -6.65 -5.91
C HIS A 213 -4.61 -6.24 -7.03
N ILE A 214 -4.25 -5.18 -7.75
CA ILE A 214 -5.15 -4.57 -8.75
C ILE A 214 -5.47 -5.47 -9.94
N GLY A 215 -4.60 -6.45 -10.24
CA GLY A 215 -4.86 -7.45 -11.29
C GLY A 215 -6.08 -8.36 -11.00
N HIS A 216 -6.52 -8.43 -9.76
CA HIS A 216 -7.73 -9.14 -9.34
C HIS A 216 -8.97 -8.26 -9.25
N TYR A 217 -8.85 -6.97 -9.59
CA TYR A 217 -9.97 -6.05 -9.54
C TYR A 217 -11.22 -6.59 -10.22
N GLY A 218 -12.35 -6.40 -9.55
CA GLY A 218 -13.69 -6.68 -10.06
C GLY A 218 -14.16 -8.13 -9.94
N ARG A 219 -13.31 -9.04 -9.49
CA ARG A 219 -13.70 -10.47 -9.35
C ARG A 219 -14.73 -10.72 -8.25
N ASP A 220 -14.72 -9.89 -7.22
CA ASP A 220 -15.61 -9.94 -6.05
C ASP A 220 -16.88 -9.11 -6.22
N LEU A 221 -16.96 -8.26 -7.26
CA LEU A 221 -18.13 -7.44 -7.51
C LEU A 221 -19.33 -8.29 -8.00
N PRO A 222 -20.58 -7.90 -7.69
CA PRO A 222 -21.77 -8.56 -8.23
C PRO A 222 -21.75 -8.61 -9.77
N GLU A 223 -21.49 -7.49 -10.41
CA GLU A 223 -21.21 -7.41 -11.84
C GLU A 223 -19.72 -7.58 -12.06
N LYS A 224 -19.31 -8.80 -12.45
CA LYS A 224 -17.90 -9.12 -12.67
C LYS A 224 -17.30 -8.22 -13.75
N THR A 225 -16.12 -7.68 -13.45
CA THR A 225 -15.36 -6.86 -14.40
C THR A 225 -13.85 -7.15 -14.23
N THR A 226 -13.02 -6.43 -14.97
CA THR A 226 -11.56 -6.59 -14.95
C THR A 226 -10.88 -5.23 -14.86
N LEU A 227 -9.59 -5.24 -14.50
CA LEU A 227 -8.75 -4.05 -14.50
C LEU A 227 -8.75 -3.36 -15.86
N SER A 228 -8.58 -4.10 -16.95
CA SER A 228 -8.55 -3.55 -18.31
C SER A 228 -9.86 -2.88 -18.71
N ARG A 229 -11.00 -3.47 -18.36
CA ARG A 229 -12.32 -2.87 -18.60
C ARG A 229 -12.53 -1.61 -17.77
N LEU A 230 -12.09 -1.60 -16.52
CA LEU A 230 -12.12 -0.40 -15.68
C LEU A 230 -11.27 0.72 -16.29
N VAL A 231 -10.06 0.41 -16.74
CA VAL A 231 -9.16 1.39 -17.37
C VAL A 231 -9.80 1.96 -18.64
N ALA A 232 -10.36 1.11 -19.51
CA ALA A 232 -11.06 1.55 -20.71
C ALA A 232 -12.24 2.49 -20.37
N PHE A 233 -13.02 2.13 -19.35
CA PHE A 233 -14.12 2.93 -18.86
C PHE A 233 -13.66 4.31 -18.36
N LEU A 234 -12.63 4.35 -17.52
CA LEU A 234 -12.09 5.60 -16.97
C LEU A 234 -11.51 6.50 -18.07
N LEU A 235 -10.78 5.95 -19.03
CA LEU A 235 -10.23 6.72 -20.16
C LEU A 235 -11.32 7.33 -21.03
N ARG A 236 -12.44 6.64 -21.22
CA ARG A 236 -13.60 7.17 -21.96
C ARG A 236 -14.29 8.30 -21.21
N GLU A 237 -14.51 8.13 -19.91
CA GLU A 237 -15.24 9.07 -19.07
C GLU A 237 -14.42 10.30 -18.64
N LEU A 238 -13.09 10.20 -18.71
CA LEU A 238 -12.14 11.22 -18.27
C LEU A 238 -11.14 11.57 -19.38
N PRO A 239 -11.57 12.25 -20.46
CA PRO A 239 -10.72 12.45 -21.65
C PRO A 239 -9.47 13.30 -21.40
N GLN A 240 -9.44 14.08 -20.33
CA GLN A 240 -8.33 14.99 -19.98
C GLN A 240 -7.33 14.38 -18.98
N VAL A 241 -7.58 13.15 -18.51
CA VAL A 241 -6.77 12.55 -17.46
C VAL A 241 -5.83 11.50 -18.04
N ARG A 242 -4.59 11.52 -17.57
CA ARG A 242 -3.63 10.44 -17.78
C ARG A 242 -3.74 9.43 -16.64
N LEU A 243 -3.78 8.16 -16.97
CA LEU A 243 -3.75 7.05 -16.01
C LEU A 243 -2.37 6.39 -15.99
N ARG A 244 -1.97 5.93 -14.83
CA ARG A 244 -0.78 5.11 -14.61
C ARG A 244 -1.16 3.94 -13.71
N LEU A 245 -0.65 2.75 -14.03
CA LEU A 245 -0.89 1.56 -13.22
C LEU A 245 0.11 1.44 -12.07
N GLY A 246 -0.34 0.96 -10.93
CA GLY A 246 0.49 0.37 -9.90
C GLY A 246 1.01 -1.01 -10.34
N SER A 247 1.46 -1.83 -9.39
CA SER A 247 1.98 -3.16 -9.69
C SER A 247 0.88 -4.10 -10.21
N VAL A 248 1.17 -4.79 -11.31
CA VAL A 248 0.30 -5.82 -11.90
C VAL A 248 1.14 -7.06 -12.18
N GLU A 249 0.65 -8.23 -11.80
CA GLU A 249 1.35 -9.48 -12.07
C GLU A 249 1.40 -9.78 -13.58
N ALA A 250 2.52 -10.31 -14.05
CA ALA A 250 2.73 -10.58 -15.48
C ALA A 250 1.62 -11.43 -16.09
N THR A 251 1.13 -12.44 -15.36
CA THR A 251 0.05 -13.34 -15.80
C THR A 251 -1.35 -12.70 -15.79
N GLU A 252 -1.50 -11.50 -15.28
CA GLU A 252 -2.76 -10.78 -15.12
C GLU A 252 -2.88 -9.59 -16.10
N ILE A 253 -1.84 -9.35 -16.88
CA ILE A 253 -1.87 -8.37 -17.97
C ILE A 253 -2.51 -9.04 -19.19
N ASP A 254 -3.76 -8.67 -19.47
CA ASP A 254 -4.50 -9.21 -20.62
C ASP A 254 -4.24 -8.41 -21.92
N ASP A 255 -4.74 -8.94 -23.03
CA ASP A 255 -4.51 -8.33 -24.35
C ASP A 255 -5.20 -6.97 -24.49
N LEU A 256 -6.36 -6.78 -23.83
CA LEU A 256 -7.05 -5.49 -23.81
C LEU A 256 -6.20 -4.42 -23.14
N LEU A 257 -5.52 -4.75 -22.02
CA LEU A 257 -4.65 -3.81 -21.33
C LEU A 257 -3.46 -3.39 -22.21
N LEU A 258 -2.85 -4.35 -22.91
CA LEU A 258 -1.77 -4.07 -23.88
C LEU A 258 -2.26 -3.19 -25.03
N GLU A 259 -3.43 -3.48 -25.59
CA GLU A 259 -4.05 -2.66 -26.64
C GLU A 259 -4.28 -1.23 -26.17
N ILE A 260 -4.81 -1.04 -24.97
CA ILE A 260 -5.04 0.29 -24.41
C ILE A 260 -3.71 1.05 -24.26
N ILE A 261 -2.67 0.41 -23.73
CA ILE A 261 -1.35 1.06 -23.61
C ILE A 261 -0.83 1.47 -25.00
N ALA A 262 -0.94 0.58 -25.98
CA ALA A 262 -0.43 0.81 -27.35
C ALA A 262 -1.20 1.89 -28.11
N THR A 263 -2.51 2.03 -27.88
CA THR A 263 -3.40 2.87 -28.70
C THR A 263 -3.87 4.14 -28.05
N SER A 264 -3.66 4.30 -26.73
CA SER A 264 -4.17 5.45 -25.98
C SER A 264 -3.36 6.75 -26.12
N ASP A 265 -2.31 6.74 -26.93
CA ASP A 265 -1.40 7.88 -27.12
C ASP A 265 -0.84 8.45 -25.81
N GLY A 266 -0.40 7.55 -24.95
CA GLY A 266 0.18 7.87 -23.65
C GLY A 266 -0.84 8.25 -22.55
N ARG A 267 -2.13 8.20 -22.84
CA ARG A 267 -3.17 8.44 -21.81
C ARG A 267 -3.22 7.35 -20.77
N LEU A 268 -2.95 6.09 -21.13
CA LEU A 268 -2.46 5.10 -20.17
C LEU A 268 -0.94 5.09 -20.29
N ALA A 269 -0.24 5.49 -19.26
CA ALA A 269 1.22 5.61 -19.26
C ALA A 269 1.87 4.28 -19.68
N PRO A 270 2.86 4.31 -20.61
CA PRO A 270 3.56 3.11 -21.06
C PRO A 270 4.57 2.63 -20.01
N HIS A 271 4.05 2.20 -18.88
CA HIS A 271 4.80 1.77 -17.72
C HIS A 271 4.10 0.58 -17.06
N LEU A 272 4.84 -0.50 -16.86
CA LEU A 272 4.39 -1.70 -16.14
C LEU A 272 5.42 -2.07 -15.08
N HIS A 273 4.92 -2.28 -13.85
CA HIS A 273 5.70 -2.87 -12.77
C HIS A 273 5.13 -4.25 -12.49
N MET A 274 5.92 -5.28 -12.82
CA MET A 274 5.51 -6.69 -12.75
C MET A 274 6.38 -7.42 -11.71
N PRO A 275 5.89 -7.64 -10.48
CA PRO A 275 6.66 -8.33 -9.45
C PRO A 275 7.11 -9.72 -9.92
N LEU A 276 8.41 -9.98 -9.91
CA LEU A 276 9.01 -11.27 -10.26
C LEU A 276 9.32 -12.09 -8.99
N GLN A 277 9.93 -11.47 -8.02
CA GLN A 277 10.43 -11.98 -6.75
C GLN A 277 11.66 -12.87 -6.87
N SER A 278 11.69 -13.85 -7.77
CA SER A 278 12.83 -14.72 -8.06
C SER A 278 12.77 -15.24 -9.49
N GLY A 279 13.92 -15.55 -10.07
CA GLY A 279 14.05 -16.25 -11.35
C GLY A 279 14.25 -17.77 -11.21
N SER A 280 14.19 -18.30 -10.00
CA SER A 280 14.28 -19.75 -9.73
C SER A 280 12.92 -20.33 -9.42
N ASP A 281 12.51 -21.37 -10.14
CA ASP A 281 11.24 -22.07 -9.88
C ASP A 281 11.20 -22.73 -8.51
N THR A 282 12.35 -23.18 -8.01
CA THR A 282 12.46 -23.75 -6.65
C THR A 282 12.13 -22.69 -5.60
N VAL A 283 12.68 -21.49 -5.73
CA VAL A 283 12.41 -20.38 -4.81
C VAL A 283 10.98 -19.89 -4.99
N LEU A 284 10.48 -19.74 -6.22
CA LEU A 284 9.10 -19.33 -6.50
C LEU A 284 8.07 -20.27 -5.86
N ARG A 285 8.31 -21.58 -5.88
CA ARG A 285 7.44 -22.56 -5.17
C ARG A 285 7.47 -22.37 -3.66
N ARG A 286 8.64 -22.16 -3.07
CA ARG A 286 8.77 -21.83 -1.62
C ARG A 286 8.09 -20.52 -1.25
N MET A 287 8.11 -19.55 -2.15
CA MET A 287 7.40 -18.29 -2.03
C MET A 287 5.88 -18.42 -2.20
N ARG A 288 5.40 -19.58 -2.66
CA ARG A 288 4.01 -19.82 -3.06
C ARG A 288 3.54 -18.83 -4.14
N ARG A 289 4.43 -18.55 -5.10
CA ARG A 289 4.10 -17.78 -6.30
C ARG A 289 3.37 -18.71 -7.29
N TRP A 290 2.50 -18.11 -8.10
CA TRP A 290 1.63 -18.83 -9.06
C TRP A 290 2.16 -18.78 -10.49
N HIS A 291 3.32 -18.22 -10.71
CA HIS A 291 4.00 -18.22 -12.01
C HIS A 291 5.32 -18.99 -11.93
N THR A 292 5.76 -19.51 -13.06
CA THR A 292 7.08 -20.04 -13.25
C THR A 292 8.02 -19.01 -13.88
N ARG A 293 9.33 -19.30 -13.82
CA ARG A 293 10.35 -18.54 -14.53
C ARG A 293 9.97 -18.35 -16.00
N GLU A 294 9.60 -19.43 -16.69
CA GLU A 294 9.32 -19.40 -18.12
C GLU A 294 8.02 -18.66 -18.48
N GLN A 295 6.99 -18.81 -17.66
CA GLN A 295 5.74 -18.05 -17.84
C GLN A 295 5.99 -16.54 -17.73
N TYR A 296 6.77 -16.12 -16.72
CA TYR A 296 7.14 -14.71 -16.57
C TYR A 296 7.98 -14.21 -17.74
N ARG A 297 9.03 -14.97 -18.11
CA ARG A 297 9.91 -14.63 -19.23
C ARG A 297 9.15 -14.47 -20.53
N THR A 298 8.32 -15.45 -20.90
CA THR A 298 7.53 -15.44 -22.12
C THR A 298 6.60 -14.22 -22.15
N ARG A 299 5.89 -13.97 -21.05
CA ARG A 299 4.95 -12.84 -20.98
C ARG A 299 5.66 -11.49 -21.04
N ALA A 300 6.77 -11.33 -20.35
CA ALA A 300 7.57 -10.11 -20.39
C ALA A 300 8.10 -9.80 -21.81
N LEU A 301 8.55 -10.82 -22.55
CA LEU A 301 9.01 -10.65 -23.93
C LEU A 301 7.86 -10.34 -24.90
N GLU A 302 6.69 -10.96 -24.74
CA GLU A 302 5.49 -10.62 -25.52
C GLU A 302 5.08 -9.16 -25.31
N ILE A 303 5.06 -8.71 -24.06
CA ILE A 303 4.74 -7.32 -23.69
C ILE A 303 5.75 -6.36 -24.31
N ALA A 304 7.05 -6.65 -24.20
CA ALA A 304 8.11 -5.80 -24.76
C ALA A 304 8.05 -5.71 -26.28
N ARG A 305 7.64 -6.77 -26.97
CA ARG A 305 7.42 -6.74 -28.42
C ARG A 305 6.21 -5.92 -28.82
N ALA A 306 5.13 -6.03 -28.04
CA ALA A 306 3.90 -5.26 -28.29
C ALA A 306 4.04 -3.77 -27.98
N LEU A 307 4.94 -3.41 -27.06
CA LEU A 307 5.13 -2.05 -26.57
C LEU A 307 6.60 -1.62 -26.71
N PRO A 308 7.00 -1.08 -27.88
CA PRO A 308 8.39 -0.68 -28.14
C PRO A 308 8.91 0.42 -27.19
N VAL A 309 8.00 1.27 -26.69
CA VAL A 309 8.32 2.28 -25.66
C VAL A 309 7.63 1.86 -24.38
N LEU A 310 8.39 1.32 -23.44
CA LEU A 310 7.87 0.80 -22.20
C LEU A 310 8.87 0.99 -21.05
N GLY A 311 8.44 1.58 -19.96
CA GLY A 311 9.10 1.46 -18.67
C GLY A 311 8.70 0.13 -18.03
N LEU A 312 9.62 -0.81 -17.87
CA LEU A 312 9.39 -2.11 -17.29
C LEU A 312 10.19 -2.26 -16.00
N GLY A 313 9.48 -2.49 -14.90
CA GLY A 313 10.09 -2.72 -13.59
C GLY A 313 9.65 -4.02 -12.95
N ALA A 314 10.42 -4.47 -11.97
CA ALA A 314 10.08 -5.63 -11.14
C ALA A 314 10.63 -5.49 -9.71
N ASP A 315 10.07 -6.29 -8.81
CA ASP A 315 10.60 -6.51 -7.48
C ASP A 315 11.34 -7.84 -7.43
N ILE A 316 12.47 -7.86 -6.75
CA ILE A 316 13.31 -9.04 -6.52
C ILE A 316 13.57 -9.16 -5.02
N ILE A 317 13.43 -10.37 -4.47
CA ILE A 317 13.86 -10.69 -3.11
C ILE A 317 15.12 -11.53 -3.20
N THR A 318 16.20 -11.07 -2.57
CA THR A 318 17.47 -11.80 -2.44
C THR A 318 17.57 -12.46 -1.08
N GLY A 319 18.19 -13.65 -1.03
CA GLY A 319 18.42 -14.35 0.25
C GLY A 319 17.15 -14.92 0.87
N PHE A 320 16.18 -15.32 0.06
CA PHE A 320 15.01 -16.07 0.53
C PHE A 320 15.44 -17.40 1.16
N PRO A 321 14.80 -17.89 2.25
CA PRO A 321 15.20 -19.12 2.89
C PRO A 321 15.33 -20.29 1.92
N GLY A 322 16.52 -20.93 1.91
CA GLY A 322 16.88 -22.01 1.02
C GLY A 322 17.31 -21.60 -0.39
N GLU A 323 17.43 -20.32 -0.70
CA GLU A 323 18.01 -19.85 -1.96
C GLU A 323 19.49 -20.21 -2.04
N THR A 324 19.87 -20.98 -3.06
CA THR A 324 21.26 -21.34 -3.33
C THR A 324 21.94 -20.31 -4.25
N GLU A 325 23.26 -20.47 -4.48
CA GLU A 325 23.98 -19.66 -5.46
C GLU A 325 23.46 -19.91 -6.89
N GLU A 326 23.07 -21.17 -7.20
CA GLU A 326 22.46 -21.51 -8.49
C GLU A 326 21.11 -20.84 -8.66
N ASP A 327 20.29 -20.80 -7.61
CA ASP A 327 19.00 -20.09 -7.62
C ASP A 327 19.21 -18.58 -7.87
N HIS A 328 20.20 -17.99 -7.20
CA HIS A 328 20.55 -16.58 -7.41
C HIS A 328 21.07 -16.32 -8.82
N ALA A 329 21.91 -17.22 -9.36
CA ALA A 329 22.39 -17.13 -10.73
C ALA A 329 21.25 -17.21 -11.75
N LEU A 330 20.23 -18.05 -11.51
CA LEU A 330 19.02 -18.12 -12.34
C LEU A 330 18.25 -16.79 -12.31
N THR A 331 18.15 -16.16 -11.17
CA THR A 331 17.50 -14.84 -11.04
C THR A 331 18.26 -13.78 -11.83
N ARG A 332 19.58 -13.70 -11.67
CA ARG A 332 20.44 -12.78 -12.43
C ARG A 332 20.31 -13.00 -13.93
N GLY A 333 20.42 -14.25 -14.39
CA GLY A 333 20.31 -14.58 -15.81
C GLY A 333 18.96 -14.18 -16.42
N LEU A 334 17.87 -14.30 -15.66
CA LEU A 334 16.56 -13.84 -16.11
C LEU A 334 16.49 -12.32 -16.20
N VAL A 335 17.00 -11.61 -15.20
CA VAL A 335 17.06 -10.14 -15.19
C VAL A 335 17.88 -9.61 -16.37
N GLU A 336 19.03 -10.21 -16.65
CA GLU A 336 19.88 -9.84 -17.78
C GLU A 336 19.23 -10.11 -19.15
N ALA A 337 18.38 -11.13 -19.23
CA ALA A 337 17.69 -11.53 -20.46
C ALA A 337 16.45 -10.69 -20.78
N LEU A 338 15.91 -9.96 -19.82
CA LEU A 338 14.68 -9.19 -19.98
C LEU A 338 14.94 -7.68 -20.02
N PRO A 339 14.12 -6.90 -20.77
CA PRO A 339 14.35 -5.48 -20.98
C PRO A 339 13.87 -4.62 -19.81
N PHE A 340 14.29 -4.93 -18.61
CA PHE A 340 13.97 -4.10 -17.44
C PHE A 340 14.64 -2.73 -17.53
N THR A 341 13.89 -1.70 -17.19
CA THR A 341 14.41 -0.33 -17.06
C THR A 341 14.83 -0.02 -15.62
N TYR A 342 14.27 -0.73 -14.64
CA TYR A 342 14.64 -0.63 -13.24
C TYR A 342 14.21 -1.87 -12.45
N LEU A 343 14.82 -2.06 -11.30
CA LEU A 343 14.47 -3.10 -10.33
C LEU A 343 14.38 -2.50 -8.93
N HIS A 344 13.47 -3.02 -8.13
CA HIS A 344 13.51 -2.87 -6.68
C HIS A 344 14.01 -4.18 -6.09
N VAL A 345 15.19 -4.15 -5.49
CA VAL A 345 15.81 -5.33 -4.89
C VAL A 345 15.77 -5.21 -3.37
N PHE A 346 15.22 -6.23 -2.73
CA PHE A 346 15.06 -6.31 -1.29
C PHE A 346 15.76 -7.55 -0.74
N PRO A 347 16.69 -7.42 0.22
CA PRO A 347 17.09 -8.56 1.03
C PRO A 347 15.88 -9.12 1.77
N PHE A 348 15.77 -10.46 1.83
CA PHE A 348 14.66 -11.09 2.55
C PHE A 348 14.60 -10.61 4.00
N SER A 349 13.42 -10.27 4.43
CA SER A 349 13.14 -9.84 5.80
C SER A 349 12.03 -10.71 6.37
N PRO A 350 12.31 -11.58 7.36
CA PRO A 350 11.29 -12.41 7.98
C PRO A 350 10.20 -11.56 8.64
N ARG A 351 8.95 -11.98 8.47
CA ARG A 351 7.77 -11.32 9.00
C ARG A 351 7.07 -12.22 10.00
N ASP A 352 6.81 -11.73 11.19
CA ASP A 352 6.06 -12.46 12.19
C ASP A 352 4.70 -12.89 11.64
N GLY A 353 4.34 -14.15 11.85
CA GLY A 353 3.09 -14.73 11.38
C GLY A 353 3.10 -15.19 9.91
N THR A 354 4.18 -14.98 9.16
CA THR A 354 4.31 -15.48 7.79
C THR A 354 4.98 -16.85 7.79
N VAL A 355 4.63 -17.69 6.80
CA VAL A 355 5.22 -19.02 6.61
C VAL A 355 6.72 -18.93 6.35
N ALA A 356 7.16 -17.94 5.56
CA ALA A 356 8.57 -17.79 5.21
C ALA A 356 9.47 -17.47 6.39
N ALA A 357 8.93 -16.86 7.46
CA ALA A 357 9.70 -16.58 8.67
C ALA A 357 10.18 -17.85 9.40
N GLU A 358 9.48 -18.98 9.18
CA GLU A 358 9.72 -20.28 9.83
C GLU A 358 10.31 -21.32 8.87
N LEU A 359 10.60 -20.96 7.62
CA LEU A 359 11.21 -21.89 6.68
C LEU A 359 12.65 -22.24 7.08
N PRO A 360 13.08 -23.49 6.82
CA PRO A 360 14.45 -23.92 7.08
C PRO A 360 15.44 -23.22 6.12
N ASP A 361 16.72 -23.38 6.45
CA ASP A 361 17.84 -22.91 5.64
C ASP A 361 17.86 -21.39 5.42
N PRO A 362 17.85 -20.59 6.49
CA PRO A 362 17.93 -19.15 6.35
C PRO A 362 19.23 -18.72 5.69
N VAL A 363 19.17 -17.77 4.76
CA VAL A 363 20.35 -17.18 4.14
C VAL A 363 20.87 -16.08 5.05
N PRO A 364 22.20 -16.05 5.38
CA PRO A 364 22.76 -14.98 6.18
C PRO A 364 22.50 -13.59 5.56
N GLN A 365 22.18 -12.60 6.38
CA GLN A 365 21.84 -11.25 5.91
C GLN A 365 22.98 -10.61 5.09
N ARG A 366 24.23 -10.89 5.44
CA ARG A 366 25.39 -10.44 4.66
C ARG A 366 25.33 -10.96 3.22
N ILE A 367 25.05 -12.25 3.04
CA ILE A 367 24.94 -12.87 1.71
C ILE A 367 23.74 -12.33 0.95
N ALA A 368 22.59 -12.18 1.62
CA ALA A 368 21.41 -11.57 1.00
C ALA A 368 21.68 -10.14 0.51
N GLY A 369 22.47 -9.37 1.28
CA GLY A 369 22.87 -8.01 0.89
C GLY A 369 23.90 -7.97 -0.24
N GLU A 370 24.80 -8.95 -0.32
CA GLU A 370 25.78 -9.08 -1.41
C GLU A 370 25.13 -9.49 -2.74
N ARG A 371 24.10 -10.32 -2.68
CA ARG A 371 23.29 -10.72 -3.84
C ARG A 371 22.45 -9.58 -4.38
#